data_717ffd5c181bc1d09b1bda17030dc1e3
#
_entry.id   717ffd5c181bc1d09b1bda17030dc1e3
#
_cell.length_a   1.000
_cell.length_b   1.000
_cell.length_c   1.000
_cell.angle_alpha   90.00
_cell.angle_beta   90.00
_cell.angle_gamma   90.00
#
_symmetry.space_group_name_H-M   'P 1'
#
loop_
_entity.id
_entity.type
_entity.pdbx_description
1 polymer ?
#
loop_
_entity_poly.entity_id
_entity_poly.type
_entity_poly.pdbx_seq_one_letter_code
_entity_poly.pdbx_strand_id
1 'polypeptide(L)'
;MNKLYTTLGSYLPSFFMMEVDFPFSSKDLTAPFEEKWISVFTHEYIHFLQDITTFVGLNNAYVYSEHIHGLVNGIYQHPKGNLTVPVSIPCNYANIELNQFVNTEGIGTLKEVDEFFLVKIKRKRKKVPFQNDLVKELTNVILKSAKGDKVVFGSRAIMESMAYMMEKMITRGSVSAPDYPYNSAEMVVDYIYPEFGKDKLNIIALCDACMQFSEPGKTFIQTLEIFKARKFIPSDANQVIDHFYTTPCNQIGKSISMVQGLISLGMMVGDRLKLYLKGKEFEPFYNVIHKLLGFGMNERIKNRYFMLDIVRKGYVWDNPIMKRYIASVGTPIIKDCNEDYWSIPPKDTSNEDYWIDYFPAIGQVYN
;
A
#
# COMPACT_ATOMS: atom_id res chain seq x y z
N MET A 1 -19.77 4.37 26.35
CA MET A 1 -18.63 5.30 26.19
C MET A 1 -18.14 5.13 24.75
N ASN A 2 -18.42 6.11 23.89
CA ASN A 2 -17.84 6.10 22.54
C ASN A 2 -16.35 6.46 22.69
N LYS A 3 -15.47 5.48 22.54
CA LYS A 3 -14.06 5.75 22.33
C LYS A 3 -13.95 6.39 20.94
N LEU A 4 -13.75 7.69 20.90
CA LEU A 4 -13.25 8.38 19.72
C LEU A 4 -11.80 7.92 19.54
N TYR A 5 -11.58 6.96 18.64
CA TYR A 5 -10.24 6.73 18.11
C TYR A 5 -9.93 7.92 17.22
N THR A 6 -9.10 8.81 17.70
CA THR A 6 -8.46 9.80 16.83
C THR A 6 -7.46 9.02 15.98
N THR A 7 -7.63 9.07 14.67
CA THR A 7 -6.61 8.60 13.72
C THR A 7 -5.38 9.46 13.96
N LEU A 8 -4.32 8.89 14.52
CA LEU A 8 -3.09 9.64 14.84
C LEU A 8 -2.21 9.86 13.61
N GLY A 9 -2.45 9.10 12.55
CA GLY A 9 -1.81 9.23 11.25
C GLY A 9 -2.64 8.58 10.17
N SER A 10 -2.41 8.95 8.92
CA SER A 10 -2.93 8.28 7.75
C SER A 10 -1.98 8.44 6.57
N TYR A 11 -1.90 7.42 5.73
CA TYR A 11 -1.17 7.47 4.47
C TYR A 11 -2.16 7.48 3.30
N LEU A 12 -1.97 8.42 2.39
CA LEU A 12 -2.77 8.55 1.19
C LEU A 12 -2.01 7.90 0.02
N PRO A 13 -2.37 6.67 -0.36
CA PRO A 13 -1.74 5.97 -1.48
C PRO A 13 -1.84 6.80 -2.75
N SER A 14 -0.83 6.70 -3.61
CA SER A 14 -0.78 7.36 -4.91
C SER A 14 -0.53 8.87 -4.89
N PHE A 15 -0.69 9.53 -3.74
CA PHE A 15 -0.25 10.91 -3.54
C PHE A 15 1.09 10.97 -2.81
N PHE A 16 1.58 9.85 -2.32
CA PHE A 16 2.78 9.78 -1.48
C PHE A 16 2.72 10.83 -0.36
N MET A 17 1.56 10.94 0.27
CA MET A 17 1.29 11.88 1.34
C MET A 17 0.94 11.14 2.62
N MET A 18 1.51 11.61 3.72
CA MET A 18 1.23 11.17 5.08
C MET A 18 0.61 12.33 5.84
N GLU A 19 -0.49 12.08 6.53
CA GLU A 19 -1.05 13.03 7.49
C GLU A 19 -0.78 12.53 8.91
N VAL A 20 -0.35 13.42 9.80
CA VAL A 20 -0.04 13.09 11.19
C VAL A 20 -0.71 14.08 12.14
N ASP A 21 -1.29 13.58 13.23
CA ASP A 21 -1.98 14.38 14.25
C ASP A 21 -1.02 14.88 15.34
N PHE A 22 0.16 15.33 14.92
CA PHE A 22 1.14 15.96 15.79
C PHE A 22 1.96 16.98 14.99
N PRO A 23 2.55 18.03 15.66
CA PRO A 23 3.42 18.96 14.98
C PRO A 23 4.69 18.23 14.53
N PHE A 24 5.04 18.39 13.25
CA PHE A 24 6.22 17.78 12.66
C PHE A 24 7.25 18.87 12.31
N SER A 25 8.52 18.54 12.46
CA SER A 25 9.62 19.41 12.04
C SER A 25 10.72 18.56 11.42
N SER A 26 11.34 19.05 10.36
CA SER A 26 12.49 18.35 9.74
C SER A 26 13.67 18.14 10.72
N LYS A 27 13.73 18.94 11.80
CA LYS A 27 14.70 18.76 12.88
C LYS A 27 14.38 17.55 13.76
N ASP A 28 13.13 17.10 13.76
CA ASP A 28 12.65 16.06 14.65
C ASP A 28 13.13 14.66 14.24
N LEU A 29 13.51 14.46 12.97
CA LEU A 29 14.18 13.22 12.57
C LEU A 29 15.60 13.08 13.14
N THR A 30 16.17 14.16 13.68
CA THR A 30 17.47 14.15 14.36
C THR A 30 17.35 14.32 15.87
N ALA A 31 16.15 14.69 16.39
CA ALA A 31 15.83 14.85 17.79
C ALA A 31 15.00 13.69 18.31
N PRO A 32 15.03 13.35 19.61
CA PRO A 32 14.19 12.30 20.15
C PRO A 32 12.71 12.72 20.12
N PHE A 33 11.92 12.12 19.23
CA PHE A 33 10.46 12.14 19.28
C PHE A 33 9.93 11.42 20.53
N GLU A 34 8.74 11.78 20.97
CA GLU A 34 7.96 10.87 21.81
C GLU A 34 7.74 9.53 21.09
N GLU A 35 7.91 8.42 21.81
CA GLU A 35 7.81 7.07 21.22
C GLU A 35 6.49 6.82 20.48
N LYS A 36 5.39 7.43 20.92
CA LYS A 36 4.10 7.31 20.21
C LYS A 36 4.14 7.93 18.81
N TRP A 37 4.85 9.06 18.63
CA TRP A 37 4.99 9.72 17.33
C TRP A 37 5.93 8.94 16.41
N ILE A 38 6.99 8.37 16.98
CA ILE A 38 7.86 7.43 16.27
C ILE A 38 7.05 6.25 15.74
N SER A 39 6.14 5.72 16.56
CA SER A 39 5.26 4.61 16.20
C SER A 39 4.38 4.98 15.02
N VAL A 40 3.66 6.10 15.10
CA VAL A 40 2.78 6.59 14.03
C VAL A 40 3.57 6.86 12.74
N PHE A 41 4.65 7.63 12.81
CA PHE A 41 5.50 7.89 11.65
C PHE A 41 6.00 6.60 11.00
N THR A 42 6.44 5.64 11.80
CA THR A 42 6.96 4.36 11.32
C THR A 42 5.87 3.57 10.59
N HIS A 43 4.66 3.53 11.15
CA HIS A 43 3.50 2.88 10.54
C HIS A 43 3.22 3.44 9.14
N GLU A 44 3.07 4.75 9.04
CA GLU A 44 2.75 5.42 7.78
C GLU A 44 3.92 5.35 6.78
N TYR A 45 5.17 5.37 7.25
CA TYR A 45 6.34 5.18 6.39
C TYR A 45 6.42 3.75 5.83
N ILE A 46 5.98 2.75 6.58
CA ILE A 46 5.85 1.37 6.06
C ILE A 46 4.83 1.33 4.92
N HIS A 47 3.69 2.04 5.05
CA HIS A 47 2.72 2.15 3.96
C HIS A 47 3.33 2.80 2.71
N PHE A 48 4.13 3.85 2.88
CA PHE A 48 4.87 4.44 1.77
C PHE A 48 5.80 3.41 1.07
N LEU A 49 6.54 2.62 1.85
CA LEU A 49 7.37 1.56 1.29
C LEU A 49 6.54 0.46 0.59
N GLN A 50 5.40 0.07 1.16
CA GLN A 50 4.48 -0.87 0.53
C GLN A 50 3.98 -0.34 -0.82
N ASP A 51 3.65 0.96 -0.88
CA ASP A 51 3.10 1.59 -2.09
C ASP A 51 4.10 1.60 -3.24
N ILE A 52 5.35 1.97 -2.98
CA ILE A 52 6.39 2.04 -4.03
C ILE A 52 7.05 0.70 -4.38
N THR A 53 6.83 -0.37 -3.61
CA THR A 53 7.56 -1.63 -3.77
C THR A 53 6.68 -2.85 -4.04
N THR A 54 5.35 -2.70 -4.04
CA THR A 54 4.44 -3.82 -4.26
C THR A 54 3.60 -3.67 -5.53
N PHE A 55 3.11 -4.80 -6.03
CA PHE A 55 2.17 -4.79 -7.16
C PHE A 55 0.89 -3.99 -6.82
N VAL A 56 0.38 -4.11 -5.60
CA VAL A 56 -0.82 -3.38 -5.17
C VAL A 56 -0.59 -1.87 -5.19
N GLY A 57 0.53 -1.40 -4.65
CA GLY A 57 0.88 0.02 -4.66
C GLY A 57 1.08 0.56 -6.08
N LEU A 58 1.85 -0.14 -6.92
CA LEU A 58 2.03 0.24 -8.33
C LEU A 58 0.70 0.23 -9.09
N ASN A 59 -0.19 -0.73 -8.82
CA ASN A 59 -1.52 -0.75 -9.43
C ASN A 59 -2.36 0.44 -8.98
N ASN A 60 -2.27 0.84 -7.72
CA ASN A 60 -2.92 2.06 -7.23
C ASN A 60 -2.40 3.29 -8.01
N ALA A 61 -1.09 3.46 -8.12
CA ALA A 61 -0.49 4.55 -8.89
C ALA A 61 -0.96 4.55 -10.37
N TYR A 62 -1.07 3.37 -10.98
CA TYR A 62 -1.60 3.22 -12.33
C TYR A 62 -3.05 3.69 -12.44
N VAL A 63 -3.92 3.24 -11.54
CA VAL A 63 -5.35 3.60 -11.52
C VAL A 63 -5.55 5.10 -11.35
N TYR A 64 -4.80 5.72 -10.44
CA TYR A 64 -4.88 7.17 -10.23
C TYR A 64 -4.37 7.94 -11.45
N SER A 65 -3.29 7.48 -12.11
CA SER A 65 -2.83 8.11 -13.35
C SER A 65 -3.88 8.07 -14.45
N GLU A 66 -4.62 6.97 -14.60
CA GLU A 66 -5.75 6.85 -15.53
C GLU A 66 -6.90 7.78 -15.15
N HIS A 67 -7.18 7.93 -13.83
CA HIS A 67 -8.21 8.83 -13.35
C HIS A 67 -7.88 10.29 -13.66
N ILE A 68 -6.65 10.73 -13.37
CA ILE A 68 -6.16 12.08 -13.71
C ILE A 68 -6.31 12.32 -15.22
N HIS A 69 -5.91 11.34 -16.03
CA HIS A 69 -6.05 11.46 -17.48
C HIS A 69 -7.51 11.63 -17.91
N GLY A 70 -8.42 10.85 -17.35
CA GLY A 70 -9.85 10.97 -17.61
C GLY A 70 -10.39 12.36 -17.27
N LEU A 71 -9.98 12.91 -16.12
CA LEU A 71 -10.32 14.26 -15.66
C LEU A 71 -9.83 15.32 -16.66
N VAL A 72 -8.54 15.29 -16.97
CA VAL A 72 -7.93 16.28 -17.89
C VAL A 72 -8.58 16.23 -19.25
N ASN A 73 -8.77 15.05 -19.83
CA ASN A 73 -9.44 14.92 -21.12
C ASN A 73 -10.91 15.37 -21.06
N GLY A 74 -11.63 15.06 -20.00
CA GLY A 74 -13.00 15.53 -19.79
C GLY A 74 -13.07 17.05 -19.81
N ILE A 75 -12.16 17.73 -19.11
CA ILE A 75 -12.09 19.21 -19.10
C ILE A 75 -11.79 19.76 -20.51
N TYR A 76 -10.81 19.17 -21.21
CA TYR A 76 -10.46 19.64 -22.57
C TYR A 76 -11.54 19.39 -23.62
N GLN A 77 -12.41 18.40 -23.43
CA GLN A 77 -13.51 18.08 -24.35
C GLN A 77 -14.75 18.96 -24.12
N HIS A 78 -14.84 19.69 -22.99
CA HIS A 78 -15.93 20.61 -22.77
C HIS A 78 -15.83 21.87 -23.65
N PRO A 79 -16.92 22.30 -24.28
CA PRO A 79 -16.94 23.54 -25.05
C PRO A 79 -16.52 24.71 -24.15
N LYS A 80 -15.65 25.59 -24.66
CA LYS A 80 -15.19 26.78 -23.94
C LYS A 80 -16.39 27.58 -23.43
N GLY A 81 -16.49 27.74 -22.12
CA GLY A 81 -17.48 28.60 -21.47
C GLY A 81 -18.62 27.88 -20.75
N ASN A 82 -18.74 26.54 -20.83
CA ASN A 82 -19.85 25.79 -20.21
C ASN A 82 -19.38 24.71 -19.25
N LEU A 83 -18.33 24.96 -18.46
CA LEU A 83 -17.93 24.08 -17.39
C LEU A 83 -18.95 24.17 -16.23
N THR A 84 -19.76 23.13 -16.05
CA THR A 84 -20.57 22.95 -14.84
C THR A 84 -19.82 22.13 -13.81
N VAL A 85 -19.78 22.59 -12.59
CA VAL A 85 -19.19 21.85 -11.46
C VAL A 85 -20.32 21.14 -10.71
N PRO A 86 -20.21 19.84 -10.43
CA PRO A 86 -19.11 18.93 -10.77
C PRO A 86 -19.04 18.59 -12.27
N VAL A 87 -17.81 18.49 -12.78
CA VAL A 87 -17.59 18.10 -14.19
C VAL A 87 -17.98 16.65 -14.37
N SER A 88 -18.98 16.39 -15.22
CA SER A 88 -19.30 15.04 -15.64
C SER A 88 -18.24 14.57 -16.63
N ILE A 89 -17.43 13.60 -16.22
CA ILE A 89 -16.34 13.07 -17.05
C ILE A 89 -16.89 11.90 -17.84
N PRO A 90 -16.91 11.97 -19.18
CA PRO A 90 -17.18 10.80 -19.99
C PRO A 90 -15.95 9.88 -19.94
N CYS A 91 -15.91 8.99 -18.97
CA CYS A 91 -14.87 7.98 -18.86
C CYS A 91 -15.25 6.75 -19.66
N ASN A 92 -14.26 6.14 -20.28
CA ASN A 92 -14.39 4.77 -20.78
C ASN A 92 -14.25 3.84 -19.55
N TYR A 93 -15.37 3.70 -18.83
CA TYR A 93 -15.42 3.24 -17.43
C TYR A 93 -15.03 1.80 -17.19
N ALA A 94 -15.01 0.93 -18.19
CA ALA A 94 -14.80 -0.49 -17.96
C ALA A 94 -13.47 -0.81 -17.24
N ASN A 95 -12.40 -0.09 -17.57
CA ASN A 95 -11.12 -0.25 -16.87
C ASN A 95 -11.11 0.47 -15.53
N ILE A 96 -11.76 1.63 -15.44
CA ILE A 96 -11.87 2.37 -14.20
C ILE A 96 -12.77 1.62 -13.22
N GLU A 97 -13.90 1.06 -13.65
CA GLU A 97 -14.76 0.24 -12.81
C GLU A 97 -14.07 -1.02 -12.31
N LEU A 98 -13.32 -1.72 -13.16
CA LEU A 98 -12.52 -2.86 -12.72
C LEU A 98 -11.46 -2.44 -11.72
N ASN A 99 -10.78 -1.34 -11.97
CA ASN A 99 -9.74 -0.82 -11.11
C ASN A 99 -10.32 -0.24 -9.82
N GLN A 100 -11.46 0.46 -9.87
CA GLN A 100 -12.21 0.86 -8.69
C GLN A 100 -12.71 -0.35 -7.91
N PHE A 101 -13.16 -1.39 -8.59
CA PHE A 101 -13.55 -2.63 -7.93
C PHE A 101 -12.35 -3.33 -7.26
N VAL A 102 -11.21 -3.42 -7.93
CA VAL A 102 -9.98 -3.96 -7.33
C VAL A 102 -9.53 -3.09 -6.16
N ASN A 103 -9.65 -1.77 -6.26
CA ASN A 103 -9.24 -0.84 -5.22
C ASN A 103 -10.32 -0.61 -4.15
N THR A 104 -11.60 -0.69 -4.43
CA THR A 104 -12.66 -0.44 -3.44
C THR A 104 -13.23 -1.71 -2.82
N GLU A 105 -13.49 -2.76 -3.58
CA GLU A 105 -13.95 -4.04 -3.03
C GLU A 105 -12.80 -5.00 -2.74
N GLY A 106 -11.74 -4.98 -3.52
CA GLY A 106 -10.51 -5.76 -3.29
C GLY A 106 -9.61 -5.15 -2.22
N ILE A 107 -9.69 -3.85 -1.98
CA ILE A 107 -9.10 -3.17 -0.82
C ILE A 107 -9.63 -3.79 0.47
N GLY A 108 -10.92 -4.04 0.56
CA GLY A 108 -11.56 -4.58 1.73
C GLY A 108 -12.53 -3.58 2.39
N THR A 109 -12.97 -3.94 3.59
CA THR A 109 -13.85 -3.07 4.38
C THR A 109 -13.05 -1.91 4.96
N LEU A 110 -13.56 -0.68 4.77
CA LEU A 110 -12.93 0.53 5.33
C LEU A 110 -13.28 0.74 6.80
N LYS A 111 -14.42 0.22 7.26
CA LYS A 111 -14.85 0.32 8.66
C LYS A 111 -13.91 -0.44 9.58
N GLU A 112 -13.51 0.18 10.66
CA GLU A 112 -12.77 -0.45 11.75
C GLU A 112 -13.70 -1.17 12.72
N VAL A 113 -13.19 -2.22 13.35
CA VAL A 113 -13.93 -3.00 14.35
C VAL A 113 -13.00 -3.28 15.54
N ASP A 114 -13.36 -2.72 16.70
CA ASP A 114 -12.53 -2.76 17.91
C ASP A 114 -12.28 -4.18 18.43
N GLU A 115 -13.34 -4.99 18.47
CA GLU A 115 -13.27 -6.37 18.94
C GLU A 115 -13.81 -7.31 17.88
N PHE A 116 -12.93 -8.06 17.24
CA PHE A 116 -13.26 -8.94 16.13
C PHE A 116 -12.81 -10.38 16.40
N PHE A 117 -13.69 -11.20 16.93
CA PHE A 117 -13.45 -12.61 17.16
C PHE A 117 -13.81 -13.42 15.92
N LEU A 118 -12.84 -13.81 15.11
CA LEU A 118 -13.03 -14.53 13.86
C LEU A 118 -13.60 -15.95 14.11
N VAL A 119 -14.78 -16.23 13.57
CA VAL A 119 -15.44 -17.56 13.68
C VAL A 119 -15.63 -18.23 12.33
N LYS A 120 -15.57 -17.49 11.22
CA LYS A 120 -15.80 -18.07 9.89
C LYS A 120 -15.15 -17.24 8.79
N ILE A 121 -14.56 -17.95 7.84
CA ILE A 121 -14.07 -17.38 6.57
C ILE A 121 -14.96 -17.87 5.44
N LYS A 122 -15.42 -16.95 4.58
CA LYS A 122 -16.19 -17.27 3.37
C LYS A 122 -15.51 -16.67 2.15
N ARG A 123 -15.60 -17.35 1.02
CA ARG A 123 -15.19 -16.82 -0.29
C ARG A 123 -16.42 -16.53 -1.12
N LYS A 124 -16.52 -15.35 -1.69
CA LYS A 124 -17.58 -14.96 -2.60
C LYS A 124 -16.95 -14.59 -3.94
N ARG A 125 -17.29 -15.34 -4.98
CA ARG A 125 -16.88 -15.04 -6.34
C ARG A 125 -17.78 -13.96 -6.92
N LYS A 126 -17.21 -13.00 -7.62
CA LYS A 126 -17.92 -11.96 -8.34
C LYS A 126 -17.35 -11.88 -9.76
N LYS A 127 -18.23 -11.91 -10.73
CA LYS A 127 -17.87 -11.68 -12.12
C LYS A 127 -17.90 -10.19 -12.39
N VAL A 128 -16.81 -9.66 -12.93
CA VAL A 128 -16.66 -8.24 -13.24
C VAL A 128 -16.42 -8.10 -14.74
N PRO A 129 -17.17 -7.23 -15.42
CA PRO A 129 -16.91 -6.91 -16.81
C PRO A 129 -15.47 -6.44 -17.01
N PHE A 130 -14.84 -6.89 -18.07
CA PHE A 130 -13.51 -6.51 -18.47
C PHE A 130 -13.54 -6.02 -19.91
N GLN A 131 -12.44 -5.42 -20.39
CA GLN A 131 -12.38 -4.92 -21.77
C GLN A 131 -12.84 -5.98 -22.81
N ASN A 132 -13.55 -5.54 -23.86
CA ASN A 132 -13.97 -6.36 -25.00
C ASN A 132 -14.83 -7.57 -24.59
N ASP A 133 -15.84 -7.36 -23.75
CA ASP A 133 -16.79 -8.40 -23.29
C ASP A 133 -16.17 -9.56 -22.52
N LEU A 134 -14.90 -9.47 -22.15
CA LEU A 134 -14.27 -10.43 -21.24
C LEU A 134 -14.81 -10.24 -19.83
N VAL A 135 -15.00 -11.33 -19.13
CA VAL A 135 -15.42 -11.34 -17.73
C VAL A 135 -14.29 -11.87 -16.87
N LYS A 136 -13.84 -11.05 -15.91
CA LYS A 136 -12.88 -11.48 -14.89
C LYS A 136 -13.62 -11.93 -13.64
N GLU A 137 -13.29 -13.11 -13.12
CA GLU A 137 -13.79 -13.60 -11.85
C GLU A 137 -12.85 -13.19 -10.73
N LEU A 138 -13.36 -12.41 -9.77
CA LEU A 138 -12.63 -11.97 -8.58
C LEU A 138 -13.21 -12.66 -7.34
N THR A 139 -12.38 -12.87 -6.32
CA THR A 139 -12.79 -13.57 -5.10
C THR A 139 -12.64 -12.67 -3.89
N ASN A 140 -13.76 -12.26 -3.30
CA ASN A 140 -13.77 -11.56 -2.02
C ASN A 140 -13.67 -12.58 -0.87
N VAL A 141 -12.75 -12.35 0.04
CA VAL A 141 -12.61 -13.09 1.29
C VAL A 141 -13.37 -12.35 2.38
N ILE A 142 -14.40 -12.95 2.93
CA ILE A 142 -15.26 -12.36 3.95
C ILE A 142 -14.96 -13.03 5.28
N LEU A 143 -14.49 -12.25 6.25
CA LEU A 143 -14.35 -12.67 7.64
C LEU A 143 -15.65 -12.37 8.38
N LYS A 144 -16.04 -13.28 9.26
CA LYS A 144 -17.22 -13.11 10.12
C LYS A 144 -16.82 -13.25 11.57
N SER A 145 -17.24 -12.27 12.38
CA SER A 145 -17.04 -12.30 13.83
C SER A 145 -18.14 -13.09 14.54
N ALA A 146 -17.86 -13.48 15.79
CA ALA A 146 -18.85 -14.06 16.70
C ALA A 146 -19.99 -13.08 17.01
N LYS A 147 -19.72 -11.77 16.99
CA LYS A 147 -20.71 -10.70 17.20
C LYS A 147 -21.57 -10.42 15.96
N GLY A 148 -21.31 -11.11 14.84
CA GLY A 148 -22.07 -10.99 13.59
C GLY A 148 -21.52 -10.00 12.58
N ASP A 149 -20.41 -9.30 12.89
CA ASP A 149 -19.75 -8.42 11.96
C ASP A 149 -19.25 -9.18 10.73
N LYS A 150 -19.24 -8.49 9.60
CA LYS A 150 -18.74 -9.02 8.34
C LYS A 150 -17.82 -7.99 7.72
N VAL A 151 -16.58 -8.38 7.48
CA VAL A 151 -15.58 -7.54 6.85
C VAL A 151 -14.94 -8.27 5.67
N VAL A 152 -14.51 -7.53 4.67
CA VAL A 152 -13.76 -8.07 3.52
C VAL A 152 -12.28 -7.97 3.81
N PHE A 153 -11.61 -9.11 3.85
CA PHE A 153 -10.17 -9.22 4.02
C PHE A 153 -9.49 -9.05 2.66
N GLY A 154 -9.07 -7.83 2.38
CA GLY A 154 -8.43 -7.41 1.13
C GLY A 154 -7.03 -6.83 1.36
N SER A 155 -6.55 -6.06 0.38
CA SER A 155 -5.22 -5.44 0.43
C SER A 155 -5.04 -4.54 1.65
N ARG A 156 -6.03 -3.69 1.98
CA ARG A 156 -5.96 -2.81 3.14
C ARG A 156 -5.72 -3.59 4.44
N ALA A 157 -6.51 -4.63 4.69
CA ALA A 157 -6.36 -5.43 5.91
C ALA A 157 -4.98 -6.08 6.01
N ILE A 158 -4.39 -6.49 4.89
CA ILE A 158 -3.04 -7.06 4.83
C ILE A 158 -1.98 -5.98 5.06
N MET A 159 -2.13 -4.80 4.41
CA MET A 159 -1.20 -3.68 4.56
C MET A 159 -1.16 -3.19 6.00
N GLU A 160 -2.32 -2.91 6.58
CA GLU A 160 -2.47 -2.43 7.96
C GLU A 160 -1.93 -3.44 8.97
N SER A 161 -2.29 -4.74 8.83
CA SER A 161 -1.77 -5.77 9.72
C SER A 161 -0.25 -5.91 9.62
N MET A 162 0.32 -5.82 8.42
CA MET A 162 1.75 -5.88 8.23
C MET A 162 2.44 -4.67 8.86
N ALA A 163 1.95 -3.45 8.56
CA ALA A 163 2.52 -2.22 9.09
C ALA A 163 2.47 -2.20 10.63
N TYR A 164 1.35 -2.60 11.22
CA TYR A 164 1.18 -2.66 12.67
C TYR A 164 2.08 -3.69 13.35
N MET A 165 2.24 -4.88 12.76
CA MET A 165 3.19 -5.87 13.28
C MET A 165 4.63 -5.37 13.20
N MET A 166 5.02 -4.76 12.07
CA MET A 166 6.37 -4.21 11.89
C MET A 166 6.61 -3.06 12.87
N GLU A 167 5.68 -2.12 12.98
CA GLU A 167 5.71 -1.02 13.94
C GLU A 167 6.00 -1.55 15.36
N LYS A 168 5.19 -2.50 15.84
CA LYS A 168 5.36 -3.10 17.18
C LYS A 168 6.73 -3.75 17.40
N MET A 169 7.34 -4.27 16.36
CA MET A 169 8.65 -4.95 16.46
C MET A 169 9.84 -3.99 16.41
N ILE A 170 9.69 -2.82 15.78
CA ILE A 170 10.80 -1.89 15.57
C ILE A 170 10.65 -0.55 16.30
N THR A 171 9.55 -0.33 17.03
CA THR A 171 9.37 0.82 17.92
C THR A 171 9.25 0.35 19.37
N ARG A 172 9.37 1.29 20.32
CA ARG A 172 9.24 1.02 21.77
C ARG A 172 7.87 1.40 22.33
N GLY A 173 7.10 2.17 21.57
CA GLY A 173 5.73 2.56 21.87
C GLY A 173 4.78 1.88 20.90
N SER A 174 3.68 1.33 21.39
CA SER A 174 2.60 0.88 20.54
C SER A 174 1.34 1.66 20.86
N VAL A 175 0.69 2.16 19.81
CA VAL A 175 -0.65 2.71 19.92
C VAL A 175 -1.64 1.54 19.88
N SER A 176 -2.63 1.55 20.78
CA SER A 176 -3.69 0.54 20.72
C SER A 176 -4.53 0.78 19.47
N ALA A 177 -4.69 -0.24 18.66
CA ALA A 177 -5.46 -0.21 17.43
C ALA A 177 -6.63 -1.20 17.47
N PRO A 178 -7.71 -0.97 16.70
CA PRO A 178 -8.81 -1.92 16.52
C PRO A 178 -8.33 -3.28 15.99
N ASP A 179 -9.03 -4.35 16.35
CA ASP A 179 -8.68 -5.68 15.86
C ASP A 179 -8.72 -5.77 14.33
N TYR A 180 -9.74 -5.20 13.72
CA TYR A 180 -9.81 -5.08 12.29
C TYR A 180 -9.63 -3.59 11.87
N PRO A 181 -8.69 -3.28 10.99
CA PRO A 181 -7.87 -4.18 10.12
C PRO A 181 -6.55 -4.66 10.74
N TYR A 182 -6.08 -4.07 11.83
CA TYR A 182 -4.70 -4.14 12.31
C TYR A 182 -4.21 -5.53 12.77
N ASN A 183 -5.10 -6.35 13.35
CA ASN A 183 -4.77 -7.72 13.78
C ASN A 183 -5.33 -8.79 12.82
N SER A 184 -5.93 -8.39 11.69
CA SER A 184 -6.71 -9.30 10.85
C SER A 184 -5.88 -10.41 10.19
N ALA A 185 -4.62 -10.14 9.80
CA ALA A 185 -3.74 -11.18 9.26
C ALA A 185 -3.37 -12.23 10.31
N GLU A 186 -3.07 -11.80 11.55
CA GLU A 186 -2.79 -12.71 12.66
C GLU A 186 -4.01 -13.57 12.98
N MET A 187 -5.19 -12.97 13.11
CA MET A 187 -6.44 -13.71 13.36
C MET A 187 -6.73 -14.74 12.27
N VAL A 188 -6.47 -14.43 11.02
CA VAL A 188 -6.64 -15.36 9.90
C VAL A 188 -5.65 -16.51 9.98
N VAL A 189 -4.40 -16.23 10.32
CA VAL A 189 -3.37 -17.26 10.53
C VAL A 189 -3.73 -18.17 11.69
N ASP A 190 -4.13 -17.62 12.83
CA ASP A 190 -4.54 -18.37 14.02
C ASP A 190 -5.77 -19.24 13.73
N TYR A 191 -6.70 -18.78 12.91
CA TYR A 191 -7.87 -19.54 12.52
C TYR A 191 -7.54 -20.70 11.56
N ILE A 192 -6.63 -20.50 10.61
CA ILE A 192 -6.33 -21.49 9.56
C ILE A 192 -5.16 -22.39 9.97
N TYR A 193 -4.04 -21.82 10.39
CA TYR A 193 -2.79 -22.53 10.65
C TYR A 193 -1.97 -21.87 11.78
N PRO A 194 -2.37 -22.06 13.06
CA PRO A 194 -1.72 -21.40 14.21
C PRO A 194 -0.23 -21.66 14.32
N GLU A 195 0.22 -22.88 13.95
CA GLU A 195 1.63 -23.26 14.05
C GLU A 195 2.53 -22.38 13.16
N PHE A 196 2.03 -21.94 12.01
CA PHE A 196 2.73 -21.03 11.12
C PHE A 196 2.90 -19.64 11.74
N GLY A 197 1.94 -19.18 12.52
CA GLY A 197 1.90 -17.86 13.16
C GLY A 197 2.73 -17.71 14.43
N LYS A 198 3.37 -18.80 14.93
CA LYS A 198 4.23 -18.73 16.11
C LYS A 198 5.40 -17.76 15.93
N ASP A 199 5.94 -17.66 14.73
CA ASP A 199 6.88 -16.63 14.35
C ASP A 199 6.16 -15.54 13.55
N LYS A 200 6.09 -14.32 14.09
CA LYS A 200 5.44 -13.17 13.45
C LYS A 200 6.12 -12.77 12.13
N LEU A 201 7.41 -13.05 11.98
CA LEU A 201 8.10 -12.81 10.71
C LEU A 201 7.52 -13.63 9.56
N ASN A 202 6.98 -14.83 9.82
CA ASN A 202 6.28 -15.62 8.80
C ASN A 202 5.01 -14.90 8.32
N ILE A 203 4.27 -14.26 9.22
CA ILE A 203 3.04 -13.53 8.87
C ILE A 203 3.40 -12.28 8.06
N ILE A 204 4.41 -11.52 8.49
CA ILE A 204 4.92 -10.34 7.76
C ILE A 204 5.38 -10.75 6.35
N ALA A 205 6.15 -11.84 6.24
CA ALA A 205 6.59 -12.37 4.95
C ALA A 205 5.42 -12.76 4.04
N LEU A 206 4.37 -13.37 4.60
CA LEU A 206 3.18 -13.75 3.85
C LEU A 206 2.39 -12.52 3.41
N CYS A 207 2.23 -11.51 4.26
CA CYS A 207 1.61 -10.24 3.90
C CYS A 207 2.35 -9.59 2.73
N ASP A 208 3.66 -9.41 2.86
CA ASP A 208 4.51 -8.79 1.84
C ASP A 208 4.44 -9.53 0.49
N ALA A 209 4.54 -10.86 0.53
CA ALA A 209 4.45 -11.69 -0.67
C ALA A 209 3.07 -11.62 -1.34
N CYS A 210 1.99 -11.60 -0.56
CA CYS A 210 0.61 -11.51 -1.10
C CYS A 210 0.33 -10.16 -1.77
N MET A 211 0.96 -9.08 -1.31
CA MET A 211 0.86 -7.76 -1.92
C MET A 211 1.45 -7.68 -3.33
N GLN A 212 2.16 -8.70 -3.78
CA GLN A 212 2.66 -8.83 -5.14
C GLN A 212 1.61 -9.40 -6.12
N PHE A 213 0.35 -9.57 -5.70
CA PHE A 213 -0.74 -10.13 -6.50
C PHE A 213 -1.97 -9.23 -6.52
N SER A 214 -2.76 -9.33 -7.57
CA SER A 214 -3.98 -8.53 -7.74
C SER A 214 -5.13 -8.89 -6.78
N GLU A 215 -5.08 -10.04 -6.13
CA GLU A 215 -6.08 -10.50 -5.15
C GLU A 215 -5.38 -10.94 -3.84
N PRO A 216 -4.78 -9.99 -3.06
CA PRO A 216 -3.96 -10.34 -1.91
C PRO A 216 -4.68 -11.20 -0.87
N GLY A 217 -5.93 -10.87 -0.51
CA GLY A 217 -6.70 -11.62 0.48
C GLY A 217 -6.97 -13.07 0.06
N LYS A 218 -7.30 -13.29 -1.21
CA LYS A 218 -7.46 -14.65 -1.76
C LYS A 218 -6.14 -15.42 -1.73
N THR A 219 -5.06 -14.77 -2.18
CA THR A 219 -3.72 -15.36 -2.23
C THR A 219 -3.26 -15.76 -0.82
N PHE A 220 -3.48 -14.89 0.17
CA PHE A 220 -3.15 -15.14 1.57
C PHE A 220 -3.81 -16.40 2.11
N ILE A 221 -5.13 -16.52 1.95
CA ILE A 221 -5.89 -17.68 2.44
C ILE A 221 -5.46 -18.96 1.72
N GLN A 222 -5.34 -18.92 0.39
CA GLN A 222 -4.97 -20.10 -0.40
C GLN A 222 -3.57 -20.60 -0.04
N THR A 223 -2.62 -19.70 0.16
CA THR A 223 -1.26 -20.07 0.56
C THR A 223 -1.23 -20.72 1.93
N LEU A 224 -1.92 -20.15 2.92
CA LEU A 224 -2.02 -20.77 4.26
C LEU A 224 -2.64 -22.17 4.22
N GLU A 225 -3.67 -22.37 3.41
CA GLU A 225 -4.29 -23.69 3.25
C GLU A 225 -3.34 -24.69 2.60
N ILE A 226 -2.56 -24.26 1.60
CA ILE A 226 -1.53 -25.08 0.95
C ILE A 226 -0.42 -25.42 1.96
N PHE A 227 0.05 -24.45 2.73
CA PHE A 227 1.09 -24.67 3.75
C PHE A 227 0.60 -25.63 4.84
N LYS A 228 -0.63 -25.46 5.33
CA LYS A 228 -1.25 -26.37 6.29
C LYS A 228 -1.37 -27.79 5.73
N ALA A 229 -1.88 -27.95 4.50
CA ALA A 229 -2.03 -29.27 3.86
C ALA A 229 -0.70 -29.98 3.68
N ARG A 230 0.37 -29.23 3.42
CA ARG A 230 1.76 -29.75 3.29
C ARG A 230 2.49 -29.85 4.63
N LYS A 231 1.88 -29.44 5.73
CA LYS A 231 2.51 -29.30 7.06
C LYS A 231 3.80 -28.46 6.99
N PHE A 232 3.82 -27.47 6.10
CA PHE A 232 4.99 -26.63 5.91
C PHE A 232 5.04 -25.55 7.01
N ILE A 233 6.08 -25.63 7.84
CA ILE A 233 6.48 -24.62 8.81
C ILE A 233 7.84 -24.12 8.38
N PRO A 234 7.99 -22.84 7.97
CA PRO A 234 9.27 -22.33 7.56
C PRO A 234 10.25 -22.30 8.74
N SER A 235 11.49 -22.70 8.50
CA SER A 235 12.58 -22.53 9.47
C SER A 235 13.15 -21.11 9.48
N ASP A 236 12.87 -20.35 8.42
CA ASP A 236 13.18 -18.93 8.25
C ASP A 236 12.07 -18.29 7.39
N ALA A 237 11.60 -17.13 7.78
CA ALA A 237 10.55 -16.38 7.06
C ALA A 237 10.89 -16.08 5.58
N ASN A 238 12.17 -16.08 5.20
CA ASN A 238 12.59 -15.96 3.81
C ASN A 238 12.02 -17.08 2.93
N GLN A 239 11.83 -18.30 3.46
CA GLN A 239 11.26 -19.42 2.73
C GLN A 239 9.81 -19.15 2.30
N VAL A 240 9.08 -18.33 3.04
CA VAL A 240 7.73 -17.89 2.65
C VAL A 240 7.80 -17.05 1.39
N ILE A 241 8.69 -16.06 1.35
CA ILE A 241 8.90 -15.21 0.18
C ILE A 241 9.39 -16.02 -1.00
N ASP A 242 10.36 -16.94 -0.78
CA ASP A 242 10.92 -17.80 -1.83
C ASP A 242 9.86 -18.67 -2.50
N HIS A 243 8.89 -19.15 -1.74
CA HIS A 243 7.78 -19.92 -2.29
C HIS A 243 7.07 -19.15 -3.42
N PHE A 244 6.83 -17.85 -3.24
CA PHE A 244 6.17 -17.01 -4.24
C PHE A 244 7.09 -16.68 -5.42
N TYR A 245 8.37 -16.42 -5.18
CA TYR A 245 9.33 -16.10 -6.24
C TYR A 245 9.65 -17.28 -7.16
N THR A 246 9.50 -18.50 -6.66
CA THR A 246 9.69 -19.72 -7.45
C THR A 246 8.40 -20.20 -8.13
N THR A 247 7.23 -19.65 -7.73
CA THR A 247 5.94 -20.04 -8.30
C THR A 247 5.63 -19.14 -9.51
N PRO A 248 5.43 -19.70 -10.72
CA PRO A 248 5.08 -18.89 -11.88
C PRO A 248 3.69 -18.26 -11.72
N CYS A 249 3.58 -17.00 -12.11
CA CYS A 249 2.31 -16.28 -12.19
C CYS A 249 1.75 -16.38 -13.60
N ASN A 250 0.48 -16.71 -13.74
CA ASN A 250 -0.20 -16.68 -15.04
C ASN A 250 -0.80 -15.28 -15.24
N GLN A 251 -0.23 -14.52 -16.16
CA GLN A 251 -0.76 -13.23 -16.57
C GLN A 251 -1.07 -13.25 -18.06
N ILE A 252 -2.34 -13.01 -18.40
CA ILE A 252 -2.85 -12.95 -19.80
C ILE A 252 -2.36 -14.17 -20.64
N GLY A 253 -2.52 -15.40 -20.10
CA GLY A 253 -2.15 -16.62 -20.82
C GLY A 253 -0.66 -16.90 -20.96
N LYS A 254 0.20 -16.09 -20.34
CA LYS A 254 1.65 -16.31 -20.28
C LYS A 254 2.09 -16.57 -18.83
N SER A 255 2.98 -17.54 -18.65
CA SER A 255 3.65 -17.77 -17.38
C SER A 255 4.81 -16.78 -17.28
N ILE A 256 4.72 -15.85 -16.32
CA ILE A 256 5.78 -14.88 -16.03
C ILE A 256 6.20 -14.99 -14.57
N SER A 257 7.42 -14.60 -14.27
CA SER A 257 7.85 -14.49 -12.87
C SER A 257 7.18 -13.27 -12.21
N MET A 258 7.02 -13.32 -10.90
CA MET A 258 6.50 -12.19 -10.11
C MET A 258 7.30 -10.91 -10.35
N VAL A 259 8.62 -11.02 -10.45
CA VAL A 259 9.52 -9.88 -10.75
C VAL A 259 9.25 -9.28 -12.12
N GLN A 260 9.05 -10.12 -13.14
CA GLN A 260 8.69 -9.63 -14.48
C GLN A 260 7.35 -8.90 -14.48
N GLY A 261 6.37 -9.41 -13.73
CA GLY A 261 5.07 -8.75 -13.55
C GLY A 261 5.19 -7.38 -12.90
N LEU A 262 5.99 -7.28 -11.85
CA LEU A 262 6.26 -6.03 -11.14
C LEU A 262 6.96 -4.99 -12.05
N ILE A 263 8.01 -5.41 -12.77
CA ILE A 263 8.74 -4.55 -13.72
C ILE A 263 7.78 -4.06 -14.82
N SER A 264 6.98 -4.96 -15.41
CA SER A 264 6.05 -4.60 -16.47
C SER A 264 5.03 -3.56 -16.00
N LEU A 265 4.47 -3.73 -14.79
CA LEU A 265 3.53 -2.77 -14.22
C LEU A 265 4.21 -1.43 -13.93
N GLY A 266 5.40 -1.43 -13.32
CA GLY A 266 6.15 -0.20 -13.07
C GLY A 266 6.48 0.59 -14.33
N MET A 267 6.85 -0.11 -15.41
CA MET A 267 7.05 0.53 -16.72
C MET A 267 5.75 1.14 -17.26
N MET A 268 4.62 0.43 -17.16
CA MET A 268 3.32 0.95 -17.59
C MET A 268 2.93 2.22 -16.82
N VAL A 269 3.14 2.24 -15.50
CA VAL A 269 2.90 3.44 -14.67
C VAL A 269 3.81 4.59 -15.12
N GLY A 270 5.10 4.33 -15.29
CA GLY A 270 6.07 5.33 -15.74
C GLY A 270 5.72 5.91 -17.10
N ASP A 271 5.34 5.09 -18.07
CA ASP A 271 4.95 5.53 -19.41
C ASP A 271 3.67 6.37 -19.39
N ARG A 272 2.70 6.01 -18.55
CA ARG A 272 1.47 6.79 -18.37
C ARG A 272 1.74 8.16 -17.77
N LEU A 273 2.47 8.21 -16.68
CA LEU A 273 2.84 9.47 -16.04
C LEU A 273 3.66 10.36 -16.97
N LYS A 274 4.60 9.78 -17.73
CA LYS A 274 5.38 10.50 -18.74
C LYS A 274 4.50 11.16 -19.80
N LEU A 275 3.48 10.45 -20.29
CA LEU A 275 2.57 10.95 -21.30
C LEU A 275 1.84 12.23 -20.84
N TYR A 276 1.52 12.32 -19.54
CA TYR A 276 0.71 13.42 -19.01
C TYR A 276 1.53 14.55 -18.39
N LEU A 277 2.67 14.25 -17.82
CA LEU A 277 3.42 15.18 -16.98
C LEU A 277 4.72 15.67 -17.61
N LYS A 278 5.40 14.82 -18.43
CA LYS A 278 6.71 15.17 -19.00
C LYS A 278 6.61 16.28 -20.05
N GLY A 279 7.56 17.22 -20.02
CA GLY A 279 7.61 18.38 -20.92
C GLY A 279 6.56 19.45 -20.62
N LYS A 280 5.97 19.43 -19.42
CA LYS A 280 4.95 20.36 -18.95
C LYS A 280 5.36 20.92 -17.59
N GLU A 281 4.57 21.83 -17.05
CA GLU A 281 4.81 22.43 -15.74
C GLU A 281 5.00 21.40 -14.61
N PHE A 282 4.41 20.20 -14.74
CA PHE A 282 4.51 19.11 -13.77
C PHE A 282 5.67 18.13 -14.01
N GLU A 283 6.59 18.44 -14.93
CA GLU A 283 7.73 17.56 -15.19
C GLU A 283 8.60 17.27 -13.95
N PRO A 284 8.86 18.24 -13.05
CA PRO A 284 9.58 17.96 -11.81
C PRO A 284 8.89 16.88 -10.95
N PHE A 285 7.57 16.96 -10.81
CA PHE A 285 6.77 15.96 -10.12
C PHE A 285 6.87 14.57 -10.76
N TYR A 286 6.78 14.51 -12.10
CA TYR A 286 7.01 13.27 -12.83
C TYR A 286 8.38 12.64 -12.51
N ASN A 287 9.43 13.45 -12.50
CA ASN A 287 10.79 12.99 -12.25
C ASN A 287 10.93 12.38 -10.83
N VAL A 288 10.28 12.98 -9.86
CA VAL A 288 10.24 12.47 -8.50
C VAL A 288 9.53 11.12 -8.43
N ILE A 289 8.30 11.03 -8.91
CA ILE A 289 7.54 9.76 -8.90
C ILE A 289 8.30 8.68 -9.65
N HIS A 290 8.85 9.01 -10.81
CA HIS A 290 9.64 8.06 -11.60
C HIS A 290 10.84 7.51 -10.81
N LYS A 291 11.54 8.38 -10.05
CA LYS A 291 12.64 7.97 -9.16
C LYS A 291 12.15 7.06 -8.04
N LEU A 292 11.02 7.39 -7.38
CA LEU A 292 10.43 6.59 -6.32
C LEU A 292 10.03 5.19 -6.80
N LEU A 293 9.33 5.10 -7.91
CA LEU A 293 8.92 3.83 -8.50
C LEU A 293 10.14 3.01 -8.95
N GLY A 294 11.12 3.67 -9.59
CA GLY A 294 12.37 3.03 -9.99
C GLY A 294 13.17 2.50 -8.80
N PHE A 295 13.22 3.25 -7.71
CA PHE A 295 13.85 2.81 -6.47
C PHE A 295 13.14 1.58 -5.90
N GLY A 296 11.82 1.64 -5.73
CA GLY A 296 11.03 0.54 -5.16
C GLY A 296 11.20 -0.77 -5.94
N MET A 297 11.13 -0.71 -7.27
CA MET A 297 11.37 -1.87 -8.13
C MET A 297 12.80 -2.40 -7.98
N ASN A 298 13.81 -1.54 -7.98
CA ASN A 298 15.21 -1.93 -7.86
C ASN A 298 15.50 -2.57 -6.50
N GLU A 299 14.95 -2.04 -5.40
CA GLU A 299 15.11 -2.66 -4.09
C GLU A 299 14.48 -4.05 -4.05
N ARG A 300 13.27 -4.21 -4.59
CA ARG A 300 12.60 -5.51 -4.65
C ARG A 300 13.37 -6.54 -5.48
N ILE A 301 14.00 -6.10 -6.57
CA ILE A 301 14.83 -6.98 -7.43
C ILE A 301 16.13 -7.37 -6.72
N LYS A 302 16.79 -6.40 -6.08
CA LYS A 302 18.09 -6.63 -5.42
C LYS A 302 17.95 -7.42 -4.12
N ASN A 303 16.92 -7.15 -3.35
CA ASN A 303 16.66 -7.78 -2.06
C ASN A 303 15.16 -8.00 -1.84
N ARG A 304 14.66 -9.15 -2.27
CA ARG A 304 13.26 -9.54 -2.06
C ARG A 304 12.84 -9.64 -0.59
N TYR A 305 13.79 -9.70 0.34
CA TYR A 305 13.54 -9.82 1.78
C TYR A 305 13.60 -8.49 2.53
N PHE A 306 13.71 -7.37 1.84
CA PHE A 306 14.03 -6.09 2.46
C PHE A 306 13.08 -5.67 3.57
N MET A 307 11.78 -6.01 3.48
CA MET A 307 10.81 -5.74 4.55
C MET A 307 11.13 -6.56 5.81
N LEU A 308 11.48 -7.83 5.66
CA LEU A 308 11.94 -8.65 6.79
C LEU A 308 13.24 -8.13 7.38
N ASP A 309 14.15 -7.66 6.54
CA ASP A 309 15.44 -7.13 6.98
C ASP A 309 15.27 -5.84 7.79
N ILE A 310 14.29 -5.00 7.46
CA ILE A 310 13.92 -3.85 8.29
C ILE A 310 13.60 -4.32 9.72
N VAL A 311 12.72 -5.30 9.86
CA VAL A 311 12.31 -5.82 11.18
C VAL A 311 13.48 -6.45 11.93
N ARG A 312 14.30 -7.25 11.25
CA ARG A 312 15.45 -7.93 11.85
C ARG A 312 16.54 -7.01 12.36
N LYS A 313 16.62 -5.77 11.84
CA LYS A 313 17.60 -4.76 12.29
C LYS A 313 17.15 -4.00 13.52
N GLY A 314 15.95 -4.28 14.01
CA GLY A 314 15.46 -3.78 15.29
C GLY A 314 15.05 -2.31 15.27
N TYR A 315 15.28 -1.61 16.37
CA TYR A 315 14.73 -0.30 16.65
C TYR A 315 14.93 0.72 15.51
N VAL A 316 13.83 1.38 15.12
CA VAL A 316 13.76 2.19 13.88
C VAL A 316 14.81 3.28 13.80
N TRP A 317 15.12 3.97 14.91
CA TRP A 317 16.14 5.04 14.93
C TRP A 317 17.58 4.55 14.76
N ASP A 318 17.85 3.31 15.15
CA ASP A 318 19.18 2.70 14.98
C ASP A 318 19.25 1.84 13.72
N ASN A 319 18.13 1.66 13.04
CA ASN A 319 17.98 0.78 11.90
C ASN A 319 18.71 1.31 10.67
N PRO A 320 19.81 0.66 10.23
CA PRO A 320 20.60 1.16 9.10
C PRO A 320 19.86 1.07 7.76
N ILE A 321 18.86 0.16 7.66
CA ILE A 321 18.06 0.00 6.44
C ILE A 321 17.06 1.13 6.33
N MET A 322 16.36 1.47 7.42
CA MET A 322 15.45 2.62 7.44
C MET A 322 16.19 3.94 7.17
N LYS A 323 17.34 4.14 7.81
CA LYS A 323 18.20 5.32 7.54
C LYS A 323 18.62 5.38 6.07
N ARG A 324 18.98 4.24 5.47
CA ARG A 324 19.34 4.15 4.05
C ARG A 324 18.15 4.52 3.17
N TYR A 325 16.95 4.03 3.47
CA TYR A 325 15.77 4.33 2.67
C TYR A 325 15.38 5.80 2.76
N ILE A 326 15.29 6.35 3.96
CA ILE A 326 15.05 7.79 4.14
C ILE A 326 16.10 8.62 3.39
N ALA A 327 17.37 8.22 3.42
CA ALA A 327 18.42 8.91 2.68
C ALA A 327 18.31 8.76 1.15
N SER A 328 17.78 7.64 0.65
CA SER A 328 17.74 7.33 -0.79
C SER A 328 16.47 7.80 -1.48
N VAL A 329 15.32 7.75 -0.80
CA VAL A 329 14.01 8.12 -1.36
C VAL A 329 13.35 9.27 -0.61
N GLY A 330 13.91 9.68 0.52
CA GLY A 330 13.30 10.70 1.39
C GLY A 330 12.10 10.16 2.16
N THR A 331 11.22 11.08 2.52
CA THR A 331 9.91 10.77 3.10
C THR A 331 8.81 11.09 2.10
N PRO A 332 7.61 10.50 2.25
CA PRO A 332 6.42 11.07 1.64
C PRO A 332 6.26 12.51 2.12
N ILE A 333 5.36 13.25 1.49
CA ILE A 333 4.96 14.53 2.03
C ILE A 333 4.21 14.29 3.33
N ILE A 334 4.56 15.05 4.34
CA ILE A 334 4.00 14.97 5.67
C ILE A 334 3.18 16.24 5.89
N LYS A 335 1.87 16.09 6.03
CA LYS A 335 0.99 17.15 6.51
C LYS A 335 0.81 16.95 8.01
N ASP A 336 1.15 17.95 8.81
CA ASP A 336 1.04 17.89 10.26
C ASP A 336 -0.28 18.46 10.80
N CYS A 337 -0.50 18.40 12.10
CA CYS A 337 -1.71 18.89 12.76
C CYS A 337 -1.89 20.43 12.66
N ASN A 338 -0.86 21.18 12.29
CA ASN A 338 -0.92 22.63 12.04
C ASN A 338 -1.24 22.94 10.58
N GLU A 339 -1.49 21.93 9.76
CA GLU A 339 -1.62 22.02 8.30
C GLU A 339 -0.34 22.47 7.59
N ASP A 340 0.82 22.37 8.26
CA ASP A 340 2.12 22.60 7.64
C ASP A 340 2.56 21.35 6.86
N TYR A 341 3.25 21.58 5.73
CA TYR A 341 3.74 20.53 4.85
C TYR A 341 5.26 20.41 4.94
N TRP A 342 5.69 19.18 5.15
CA TRP A 342 7.10 18.82 5.33
C TRP A 342 7.49 17.68 4.39
N SER A 343 8.73 17.66 3.99
CA SER A 343 9.36 16.52 3.32
C SER A 343 10.85 16.50 3.62
N ILE A 344 11.41 15.30 3.68
CA ILE A 344 12.84 15.10 3.71
C ILE A 344 13.24 14.63 2.32
N PRO A 345 13.91 15.47 1.54
CA PRO A 345 14.32 15.09 0.19
C PRO A 345 15.41 14.00 0.25
N PRO A 346 15.52 13.17 -0.79
CA PRO A 346 16.66 12.28 -0.95
C PRO A 346 17.98 13.08 -0.95
N LYS A 347 19.06 12.52 -0.39
CA LYS A 347 20.36 13.21 -0.26
C LYS A 347 20.96 13.73 -1.57
N ASP A 348 20.61 13.10 -2.70
CA ASP A 348 21.18 13.43 -4.01
C ASP A 348 20.31 14.43 -4.82
N THR A 349 19.29 15.03 -4.22
CA THR A 349 18.47 16.03 -4.88
C THR A 349 19.03 17.41 -4.65
N SER A 350 19.55 18.02 -5.71
CA SER A 350 20.15 19.37 -5.69
C SER A 350 19.14 20.52 -5.69
N ASN A 351 17.83 20.27 -5.71
CA ASN A 351 16.76 21.27 -5.75
C ASN A 351 15.69 20.96 -4.72
N GLU A 352 15.83 21.57 -3.54
CA GLU A 352 14.91 21.46 -2.40
C GLU A 352 13.53 22.06 -2.67
N ASP A 353 13.42 23.00 -3.62
CA ASP A 353 12.21 23.80 -3.85
C ASP A 353 11.06 23.05 -4.52
N TYR A 354 11.34 21.95 -5.23
CA TYR A 354 10.34 21.27 -6.06
C TYR A 354 9.30 20.42 -5.30
N TRP A 355 9.66 19.90 -4.12
CA TRP A 355 8.76 19.05 -3.36
C TRP A 355 7.67 19.85 -2.66
N ILE A 356 8.02 21.01 -2.14
CA ILE A 356 7.16 21.82 -1.29
C ILE A 356 6.10 22.55 -2.11
N ASP A 357 6.43 22.98 -3.32
CA ASP A 357 5.53 23.83 -4.12
C ASP A 357 4.50 23.03 -4.94
N TYR A 358 4.83 21.82 -5.40
CA TYR A 358 3.96 21.07 -6.32
C TYR A 358 3.00 20.10 -5.64
N PHE A 359 3.33 19.58 -4.49
CA PHE A 359 2.50 18.61 -3.80
C PHE A 359 1.26 19.20 -3.11
N PRO A 360 1.35 20.35 -2.42
CA PRO A 360 0.15 21.00 -1.90
C PRO A 360 -0.83 21.37 -3.00
N ALA A 361 -0.32 21.82 -4.16
CA ALA A 361 -1.15 22.15 -5.31
C ALA A 361 -1.90 20.93 -5.86
N ILE A 362 -1.27 19.77 -5.88
CA ILE A 362 -1.92 18.52 -6.31
C ILE A 362 -2.92 18.04 -5.26
N GLY A 363 -2.59 18.10 -3.96
CA GLY A 363 -3.52 17.78 -2.89
C GLY A 363 -4.77 18.68 -2.89
N GLN A 364 -4.62 19.97 -3.23
CA GLN A 364 -5.74 20.89 -3.37
C GLN A 364 -6.63 20.64 -4.58
N VAL A 365 -6.12 20.04 -5.65
CA VAL A 365 -6.90 19.66 -6.84
C VAL A 365 -7.81 18.45 -6.55
N TYR A 366 -7.52 17.68 -5.49
CA TYR A 366 -8.22 16.44 -5.16
C TYR A 366 -9.13 16.52 -3.93
N ASN A 367 -9.10 17.64 -3.19
CA ASN A 367 -10.08 17.98 -2.17
C ASN A 367 -11.16 18.89 -2.76
#